data_94a5168f3c45cef959f3a30e19edc406
#
_entry.id   94a5168f3c45cef959f3a30e19edc406
#
_cell.length_a   1.000
_cell.length_b   1.000
_cell.length_c   1.000
_cell.angle_alpha   90.00
_cell.angle_beta   90.00
_cell.angle_gamma   90.00
#
_symmetry.space_group_name_H-M   'P 1'
#
loop_
_entity.id
_entity.type
_entity.pdbx_description
1 polymer ?
#
loop_
_entity_poly.entity_id
_entity_poly.type
_entity_poly.pdbx_seq_one_letter_code
_entity_poly.pdbx_strand_id
1 'polypeptide(L)'
;MKWFNTLSHNRWLEQETDRIFDFGKNSVVPTGFGWLGNKGQIKEEMGTHLWITARMLHVYSVAAAMGRPGAYSLVDHGIKAMNGALRDKKYGGWYACVNDEGVVDASKQGYQHFFALLGAASAVTTGHPEARKLLDYTIEIIEKYFWSEEEQMCLESWDEAFSKTEEYRGGNANMHAVEAFLIVYDVTHDKKWLDRAIRVASVIIHDVARNNHYRVNEHFDTQWNPLPDYNKDNPAHRFRAFGGTPGHWIEWGRLMLHIHAALEARCEQPPAWLLEDAKGLFNATVRDAWAPDGADGIVYTVDWEGKPVVRERVRWPIVEAMGTAYALYTVTGDRQYETWYQTWWDYCIKYLMDYENGSWWQELDADNKVTTKVWDGKQDIYHLLHCQVIPRIPLAPGLAPAVAAGLLDINAK
;
A
#
# COMPACT_ATOMS: atom_id res chain seq x y z
N MET A 1 0.92 23.07 17.77
CA MET A 1 -0.58 23.10 17.62
C MET A 1 -1.04 21.65 17.58
N LYS A 2 -2.25 21.33 18.03
CA LYS A 2 -2.75 19.95 17.99
C LYS A 2 -3.60 19.77 16.73
N TRP A 3 -3.34 18.72 15.92
CA TRP A 3 -4.11 18.33 14.73
C TRP A 3 -4.82 16.99 14.91
N PHE A 4 -4.11 15.99 15.45
CA PHE A 4 -4.69 14.66 15.64
C PHE A 4 -5.94 14.70 16.54
N ASN A 5 -6.97 13.99 16.10
CA ASN A 5 -8.24 13.87 16.77
C ASN A 5 -8.96 15.23 17.01
N THR A 6 -8.81 16.19 16.09
CA THR A 6 -9.56 17.45 16.11
C THR A 6 -10.57 17.49 14.97
N LEU A 7 -11.79 17.99 15.25
CA LEU A 7 -12.87 18.12 14.26
C LEU A 7 -12.45 19.00 13.06
N SER A 8 -11.67 20.06 13.31
CA SER A 8 -11.23 20.97 12.25
C SER A 8 -10.29 20.27 11.25
N HIS A 9 -9.31 19.49 11.74
CA HIS A 9 -8.39 18.78 10.87
C HIS A 9 -9.07 17.61 10.16
N ASN A 10 -9.95 16.87 10.86
CA ASN A 10 -10.70 15.78 10.25
C ASN A 10 -11.61 16.27 9.12
N ARG A 11 -12.25 17.44 9.25
CA ARG A 11 -13.03 18.05 8.17
C ARG A 11 -12.18 18.42 6.98
N TRP A 12 -10.98 18.94 7.21
CA TRP A 12 -10.05 19.23 6.12
C TRP A 12 -9.61 17.95 5.39
N LEU A 13 -9.28 16.88 6.14
CA LEU A 13 -8.97 15.57 5.58
C LEU A 13 -10.15 15.00 4.77
N GLU A 14 -11.38 15.19 5.24
CA GLU A 14 -12.59 14.75 4.54
C GLU A 14 -12.76 15.45 3.19
N GLN A 15 -12.59 16.77 3.15
CA GLN A 15 -12.66 17.54 1.91
C GLN A 15 -11.61 17.07 0.89
N GLU A 16 -10.39 16.81 1.35
CA GLU A 16 -9.33 16.27 0.50
C GLU A 16 -9.63 14.85 0.04
N THR A 17 -10.21 14.01 0.91
CA THR A 17 -10.67 12.65 0.56
C THR A 17 -11.71 12.69 -0.56
N ASP A 18 -12.70 13.58 -0.47
CA ASP A 18 -13.73 13.74 -1.50
C ASP A 18 -13.12 14.20 -2.84
N ARG A 19 -12.12 15.11 -2.78
CA ARG A 19 -11.40 15.58 -3.98
C ARG A 19 -10.64 14.45 -4.68
N ILE A 20 -9.99 13.56 -3.95
CA ILE A 20 -9.29 12.42 -4.56
C ILE A 20 -10.25 11.34 -5.06
N PHE A 21 -11.37 11.09 -4.37
CA PHE A 21 -12.38 10.16 -4.86
C PHE A 21 -12.96 10.62 -6.20
N ASP A 22 -13.25 11.92 -6.33
CA ASP A 22 -13.77 12.49 -7.58
C ASP A 22 -12.74 12.38 -8.71
N PHE A 23 -11.47 12.62 -8.44
CA PHE A 23 -10.41 12.42 -9.42
C PHE A 23 -10.30 10.95 -9.85
N GLY A 24 -10.35 10.02 -8.91
CA GLY A 24 -10.23 8.58 -9.18
C GLY A 24 -11.33 8.02 -10.10
N LYS A 25 -12.51 8.63 -10.16
CA LYS A 25 -13.61 8.23 -11.06
C LYS A 25 -13.20 8.29 -12.53
N ASN A 26 -12.24 9.13 -12.89
CA ASN A 26 -11.73 9.25 -14.25
C ASN A 26 -11.01 7.97 -14.74
N SER A 27 -10.63 7.08 -13.84
CA SER A 27 -9.94 5.83 -14.20
C SER A 27 -10.86 4.72 -14.73
N VAL A 28 -12.17 4.89 -14.72
CA VAL A 28 -13.13 3.87 -15.17
C VAL A 28 -12.99 3.61 -16.66
N VAL A 29 -12.70 2.34 -17.01
CA VAL A 29 -12.63 1.83 -18.39
C VAL A 29 -13.39 0.49 -18.48
N PRO A 30 -13.78 0.02 -19.68
CA PRO A 30 -14.57 -1.21 -19.80
C PRO A 30 -13.93 -2.45 -19.13
N THR A 31 -12.60 -2.53 -19.13
CA THR A 31 -11.83 -3.65 -18.58
C THR A 31 -11.52 -3.54 -17.08
N GLY A 32 -11.83 -2.40 -16.45
CA GLY A 32 -11.58 -2.16 -15.01
C GLY A 32 -11.27 -0.71 -14.70
N PHE A 33 -10.15 -0.46 -14.00
CA PHE A 33 -9.64 0.88 -13.73
C PHE A 33 -8.31 1.07 -14.45
N GLY A 34 -8.29 2.04 -15.38
CA GLY A 34 -7.13 2.35 -16.21
C GLY A 34 -6.12 3.26 -15.51
N TRP A 35 -4.96 3.40 -16.11
CA TRP A 35 -3.88 4.28 -15.66
C TRP A 35 -4.20 5.73 -15.99
N LEU A 36 -4.20 6.62 -14.99
CA LEU A 36 -4.40 8.05 -15.18
C LEU A 36 -3.08 8.78 -15.46
N GLY A 37 -3.10 9.66 -16.44
CA GLY A 37 -2.04 10.61 -16.71
C GLY A 37 -2.07 11.81 -15.75
N ASN A 38 -1.13 12.74 -15.93
CA ASN A 38 -0.94 13.90 -15.05
C ASN A 38 -2.15 14.85 -15.02
N LYS A 39 -2.98 14.87 -16.06
CA LYS A 39 -4.19 15.69 -16.15
C LYS A 39 -5.48 14.90 -15.87
N GLY A 40 -5.36 13.67 -15.37
CA GLY A 40 -6.51 12.79 -15.11
C GLY A 40 -7.11 12.10 -16.34
N GLN A 41 -6.46 12.19 -17.50
CA GLN A 41 -6.84 11.46 -18.71
C GLN A 41 -6.38 10.00 -18.62
N ILE A 42 -7.12 9.08 -19.27
CA ILE A 42 -6.68 7.69 -19.43
C ILE A 42 -5.44 7.63 -20.35
N LYS A 43 -4.46 6.82 -19.94
CA LYS A 43 -3.30 6.44 -20.75
C LYS A 43 -3.58 5.04 -21.33
N GLU A 44 -4.23 5.00 -22.48
CA GLU A 44 -4.66 3.75 -23.13
C GLU A 44 -3.50 2.79 -23.40
N GLU A 45 -2.33 3.32 -23.73
CA GLU A 45 -1.11 2.57 -23.98
C GLU A 45 -0.59 1.78 -22.78
N MET A 46 -1.04 2.12 -21.58
CA MET A 46 -0.67 1.42 -20.33
C MET A 46 -1.54 0.19 -20.05
N GLY A 47 -2.70 0.08 -20.69
CA GLY A 47 -3.66 -0.98 -20.41
C GLY A 47 -4.31 -0.89 -19.02
N THR A 48 -5.02 -1.95 -18.67
CA THR A 48 -5.68 -2.12 -17.37
C THR A 48 -4.92 -3.14 -16.53
N HIS A 49 -4.27 -2.67 -15.48
CA HIS A 49 -3.51 -3.53 -14.58
C HIS A 49 -4.37 -4.09 -13.46
N LEU A 50 -4.11 -5.35 -13.08
CA LEU A 50 -4.77 -5.98 -11.93
C LEU A 50 -4.56 -5.18 -10.65
N TRP A 51 -3.33 -4.75 -10.35
CA TRP A 51 -3.02 -4.03 -9.11
C TRP A 51 -3.73 -2.67 -9.02
N ILE A 52 -3.89 -1.93 -10.13
CA ILE A 52 -4.66 -0.67 -10.13
C ILE A 52 -6.14 -0.98 -9.90
N THR A 53 -6.71 -1.94 -10.63
CA THR A 53 -8.13 -2.30 -10.46
C THR A 53 -8.44 -2.78 -9.06
N ALA A 54 -7.58 -3.61 -8.47
CA ALA A 54 -7.75 -4.12 -7.12
C ALA A 54 -7.60 -3.02 -6.04
N ARG A 55 -6.64 -2.11 -6.20
CA ARG A 55 -6.49 -0.93 -5.34
C ARG A 55 -7.71 -0.02 -5.41
N MET A 56 -8.22 0.24 -6.61
CA MET A 56 -9.41 1.08 -6.78
C MET A 56 -10.68 0.40 -6.23
N LEU A 57 -10.76 -0.94 -6.30
CA LEU A 57 -11.81 -1.71 -5.63
C LEU A 57 -11.75 -1.51 -4.11
N HIS A 58 -10.55 -1.57 -3.50
CA HIS A 58 -10.35 -1.25 -2.08
C HIS A 58 -10.78 0.19 -1.77
N VAL A 59 -10.29 1.17 -2.53
CA VAL A 59 -10.58 2.60 -2.36
C VAL A 59 -12.08 2.87 -2.39
N TYR A 60 -12.78 2.36 -3.40
CA TYR A 60 -14.22 2.60 -3.51
C TYR A 60 -15.06 1.75 -2.53
N SER A 61 -14.51 0.66 -2.00
CA SER A 61 -15.13 -0.04 -0.87
C SER A 61 -15.09 0.82 0.39
N VAL A 62 -13.97 1.50 0.66
CA VAL A 62 -13.89 2.48 1.75
C VAL A 62 -14.84 3.66 1.51
N ALA A 63 -14.86 4.21 0.28
CA ALA A 63 -15.77 5.30 -0.08
C ALA A 63 -17.25 4.91 0.10
N ALA A 64 -17.64 3.69 -0.26
CA ALA A 64 -19.00 3.17 -0.05
C ALA A 64 -19.33 3.04 1.45
N ALA A 65 -18.37 2.54 2.26
CA ALA A 65 -18.52 2.46 3.71
C ALA A 65 -18.60 3.86 4.37
N MET A 66 -17.96 4.88 3.79
CA MET A 66 -18.09 6.29 4.17
C MET A 66 -19.43 6.91 3.71
N GLY A 67 -20.30 6.18 3.02
CA GLY A 67 -21.58 6.67 2.51
C GLY A 67 -21.47 7.62 1.32
N ARG A 68 -20.40 7.54 0.51
CA ARG A 68 -20.22 8.43 -0.66
C ARG A 68 -21.12 8.00 -1.81
N PRO A 69 -22.01 8.89 -2.32
CA PRO A 69 -22.89 8.56 -3.44
C PRO A 69 -22.14 8.11 -4.69
N GLY A 70 -22.61 7.03 -5.32
CA GLY A 70 -22.00 6.45 -6.51
C GLY A 70 -20.81 5.49 -6.25
N ALA A 71 -20.25 5.46 -5.05
CA ALA A 71 -19.12 4.59 -4.73
C ALA A 71 -19.47 3.10 -4.88
N TYR A 72 -20.68 2.69 -4.48
CA TYR A 72 -21.11 1.30 -4.62
C TYR A 72 -21.14 0.82 -6.09
N SER A 73 -21.49 1.69 -7.03
CA SER A 73 -21.42 1.35 -8.46
C SER A 73 -19.99 1.13 -8.95
N LEU A 74 -19.02 1.80 -8.33
CA LEU A 74 -17.59 1.60 -8.63
C LEU A 74 -17.05 0.32 -7.98
N VAL A 75 -17.57 -0.08 -6.84
CA VAL A 75 -17.31 -1.42 -6.25
C VAL A 75 -17.82 -2.51 -7.19
N ASP A 76 -19.08 -2.41 -7.67
CA ASP A 76 -19.66 -3.34 -8.65
C ASP A 76 -18.82 -3.42 -9.93
N HIS A 77 -18.35 -2.27 -10.44
CA HIS A 77 -17.46 -2.20 -11.60
C HIS A 77 -16.13 -2.95 -11.36
N GLY A 78 -15.46 -2.71 -10.23
CA GLY A 78 -14.22 -3.41 -9.88
C GLY A 78 -14.41 -4.94 -9.74
N ILE A 79 -15.49 -5.37 -9.08
CA ILE A 79 -15.83 -6.80 -8.96
C ILE A 79 -16.08 -7.42 -10.34
N LYS A 80 -16.83 -6.73 -11.22
CA LYS A 80 -17.07 -7.19 -12.60
C LYS A 80 -15.78 -7.31 -13.40
N ALA A 81 -14.87 -6.36 -13.29
CA ALA A 81 -13.58 -6.39 -13.96
C ALA A 81 -12.73 -7.59 -13.49
N MET A 82 -12.66 -7.81 -12.19
CA MET A 82 -11.92 -8.93 -11.60
C MET A 82 -12.54 -10.31 -11.94
N ASN A 83 -13.84 -10.41 -12.11
CA ASN A 83 -14.52 -11.63 -12.56
C ASN A 83 -14.58 -11.79 -14.08
N GLY A 84 -14.30 -10.72 -14.82
CA GLY A 84 -14.40 -10.61 -16.29
C GLY A 84 -13.06 -10.55 -17.00
N ALA A 85 -12.69 -9.36 -17.49
CA ALA A 85 -11.55 -9.15 -18.38
C ALA A 85 -10.21 -9.56 -17.75
N LEU A 86 -10.00 -9.29 -16.48
CA LEU A 86 -8.77 -9.62 -15.77
C LEU A 86 -8.67 -11.11 -15.38
N ARG A 87 -9.79 -11.85 -15.36
CA ARG A 87 -9.83 -13.24 -14.89
C ARG A 87 -9.22 -14.20 -15.90
N ASP A 88 -8.20 -14.95 -15.51
CA ASP A 88 -7.73 -16.09 -16.31
C ASP A 88 -8.64 -17.31 -16.07
N LYS A 89 -9.48 -17.62 -17.06
CA LYS A 89 -10.42 -18.75 -17.00
C LYS A 89 -9.77 -20.09 -17.34
N LYS A 90 -8.55 -20.06 -17.89
CA LYS A 90 -7.84 -21.27 -18.32
C LYS A 90 -6.98 -21.83 -17.20
N TYR A 91 -6.16 -21.00 -16.58
CA TYR A 91 -5.19 -21.42 -15.58
C TYR A 91 -5.55 -20.97 -14.15
N GLY A 92 -6.53 -20.10 -14.02
CA GLY A 92 -6.92 -19.49 -12.74
C GLY A 92 -6.13 -18.25 -12.39
N GLY A 93 -6.51 -17.61 -11.28
CA GLY A 93 -5.95 -16.31 -10.90
C GLY A 93 -6.31 -15.21 -11.90
N TRP A 94 -5.43 -14.24 -12.05
CA TRP A 94 -5.63 -13.08 -12.90
C TRP A 94 -4.43 -12.81 -13.81
N TYR A 95 -4.69 -12.23 -14.97
CA TYR A 95 -3.67 -11.63 -15.81
C TYR A 95 -3.10 -10.37 -15.14
N ALA A 96 -1.83 -10.10 -15.30
CA ALA A 96 -1.19 -8.90 -14.75
C ALA A 96 -1.67 -7.63 -15.44
N CYS A 97 -1.91 -7.69 -16.77
CA CYS A 97 -2.40 -6.57 -17.57
C CYS A 97 -3.24 -7.05 -18.75
N VAL A 98 -4.32 -6.32 -19.05
CA VAL A 98 -5.18 -6.50 -20.22
C VAL A 98 -5.43 -5.14 -20.89
N ASN A 99 -5.91 -5.15 -22.13
CA ASN A 99 -6.47 -4.00 -22.82
C ASN A 99 -7.72 -4.42 -23.60
N ASP A 100 -8.26 -3.54 -24.45
CA ASP A 100 -9.46 -3.82 -25.23
C ASP A 100 -9.24 -4.90 -26.32
N GLU A 101 -7.97 -5.17 -26.69
CA GLU A 101 -7.60 -6.21 -27.65
C GLU A 101 -7.38 -7.58 -26.99
N GLY A 102 -7.21 -7.63 -25.65
CA GLY A 102 -7.01 -8.86 -24.90
C GLY A 102 -5.92 -8.79 -23.84
N VAL A 103 -5.20 -9.91 -23.66
CA VAL A 103 -4.17 -10.05 -22.64
C VAL A 103 -2.87 -9.41 -23.10
N VAL A 104 -2.33 -8.49 -22.30
CA VAL A 104 -1.05 -7.81 -22.52
C VAL A 104 0.08 -8.51 -21.74
N ASP A 105 -0.18 -8.86 -20.49
CA ASP A 105 0.75 -9.61 -19.61
C ASP A 105 -0.01 -10.70 -18.88
N ALA A 106 0.32 -11.95 -19.20
CA ALA A 106 -0.32 -13.14 -18.62
C ALA A 106 0.37 -13.65 -17.35
N SER A 107 1.49 -13.07 -16.93
CA SER A 107 2.23 -13.48 -15.74
C SER A 107 1.35 -13.40 -14.47
N LYS A 108 1.64 -14.26 -13.49
CA LYS A 108 0.92 -14.31 -12.22
C LYS A 108 1.81 -13.70 -11.13
N GLN A 109 1.68 -12.40 -10.93
CA GLN A 109 2.55 -11.65 -10.02
C GLN A 109 1.96 -11.62 -8.61
N GLY A 110 2.74 -12.04 -7.60
CA GLY A 110 2.33 -12.06 -6.19
C GLY A 110 1.87 -10.70 -5.71
N TYR A 111 2.67 -9.66 -5.94
CA TYR A 111 2.32 -8.27 -5.64
C TYR A 111 0.89 -7.90 -6.09
N GLN A 112 0.53 -8.21 -7.34
CA GLN A 112 -0.79 -7.90 -7.87
C GLN A 112 -1.90 -8.77 -7.28
N HIS A 113 -1.61 -10.05 -6.98
CA HIS A 113 -2.57 -10.96 -6.36
C HIS A 113 -2.83 -10.62 -4.89
N PHE A 114 -1.85 -10.06 -4.16
CA PHE A 114 -2.10 -9.54 -2.81
C PHE A 114 -2.98 -8.28 -2.84
N PHE A 115 -2.87 -7.43 -3.85
CA PHE A 115 -3.87 -6.36 -4.04
C PHE A 115 -5.25 -6.92 -4.43
N ALA A 116 -5.32 -7.99 -5.22
CA ALA A 116 -6.59 -8.66 -5.49
C ALA A 116 -7.24 -9.17 -4.18
N LEU A 117 -6.44 -9.72 -3.26
CA LEU A 117 -6.89 -10.15 -1.94
C LEU A 117 -7.37 -8.97 -1.08
N LEU A 118 -6.61 -7.88 -1.06
CA LEU A 118 -6.95 -6.63 -0.36
C LEU A 118 -8.28 -6.06 -0.86
N GLY A 119 -8.43 -5.92 -2.18
CA GLY A 119 -9.63 -5.39 -2.82
C GLY A 119 -10.85 -6.26 -2.59
N ALA A 120 -10.71 -7.58 -2.73
CA ALA A 120 -11.79 -8.53 -2.52
C ALA A 120 -12.25 -8.55 -1.04
N ALA A 121 -11.32 -8.55 -0.08
CA ALA A 121 -11.65 -8.48 1.35
C ALA A 121 -12.35 -7.17 1.71
N SER A 122 -11.87 -6.05 1.17
CA SER A 122 -12.52 -4.75 1.35
C SER A 122 -13.92 -4.70 0.78
N ALA A 123 -14.14 -5.30 -0.39
CA ALA A 123 -15.46 -5.33 -1.03
C ALA A 123 -16.51 -6.10 -0.18
N VAL A 124 -16.09 -7.08 0.61
CA VAL A 124 -17.00 -7.80 1.53
C VAL A 124 -17.68 -6.86 2.51
N THR A 125 -16.97 -5.82 2.98
CA THR A 125 -17.51 -4.86 3.94
C THR A 125 -18.65 -4.02 3.39
N THR A 126 -18.83 -3.98 2.06
CA THR A 126 -19.90 -3.22 1.40
C THR A 126 -21.22 -4.00 1.31
N GLY A 127 -21.24 -5.29 1.65
CA GLY A 127 -22.41 -6.16 1.50
C GLY A 127 -22.72 -6.53 0.04
N HIS A 128 -21.81 -6.30 -0.91
CA HIS A 128 -22.02 -6.66 -2.31
C HIS A 128 -22.19 -8.19 -2.47
N PRO A 129 -23.22 -8.70 -3.19
CA PRO A 129 -23.56 -10.12 -3.21
C PRO A 129 -22.47 -11.03 -3.78
N GLU A 130 -21.64 -10.53 -4.70
CA GLU A 130 -20.55 -11.31 -5.30
C GLU A 130 -19.21 -11.15 -4.55
N ALA A 131 -19.09 -10.22 -3.58
CA ALA A 131 -17.83 -9.91 -2.93
C ALA A 131 -17.27 -11.11 -2.14
N ARG A 132 -18.14 -11.84 -1.42
CA ARG A 132 -17.71 -13.01 -0.66
C ARG A 132 -17.17 -14.13 -1.56
N LYS A 133 -17.81 -14.38 -2.70
CA LYS A 133 -17.34 -15.39 -3.68
C LYS A 133 -15.99 -14.96 -4.29
N LEU A 134 -15.83 -13.67 -4.56
CA LEU A 134 -14.56 -13.15 -5.06
C LEU A 134 -13.46 -13.34 -4.02
N LEU A 135 -13.72 -13.04 -2.74
CA LEU A 135 -12.77 -13.24 -1.65
C LEU A 135 -12.40 -14.71 -1.49
N ASP A 136 -13.39 -15.61 -1.42
CA ASP A 136 -13.16 -17.03 -1.23
C ASP A 136 -12.29 -17.62 -2.36
N TYR A 137 -12.56 -17.23 -3.60
CA TYR A 137 -11.71 -17.60 -4.73
C TYR A 137 -10.30 -17.00 -4.65
N THR A 138 -10.17 -15.73 -4.24
CA THR A 138 -8.86 -15.11 -4.11
C THR A 138 -8.03 -15.81 -3.04
N ILE A 139 -8.65 -16.17 -1.92
CA ILE A 139 -8.03 -16.97 -0.87
C ILE A 139 -7.53 -18.31 -1.43
N GLU A 140 -8.34 -19.03 -2.22
CA GLU A 140 -7.93 -20.29 -2.85
C GLU A 140 -6.66 -20.11 -3.70
N ILE A 141 -6.59 -19.05 -4.50
CA ILE A 141 -5.41 -18.75 -5.35
C ILE A 141 -4.18 -18.41 -4.50
N ILE A 142 -4.35 -17.59 -3.46
CA ILE A 142 -3.23 -17.23 -2.55
C ILE A 142 -2.70 -18.46 -1.82
N GLU A 143 -3.59 -19.28 -1.24
CA GLU A 143 -3.22 -20.49 -0.51
C GLU A 143 -2.48 -21.48 -1.40
N LYS A 144 -2.94 -21.64 -2.64
CA LYS A 144 -2.40 -22.64 -3.55
C LYS A 144 -1.07 -22.26 -4.19
N TYR A 145 -0.87 -20.96 -4.48
CA TYR A 145 0.23 -20.55 -5.35
C TYR A 145 1.17 -19.52 -4.71
N PHE A 146 0.71 -18.72 -3.75
CA PHE A 146 1.49 -17.59 -3.26
C PHE A 146 1.92 -17.71 -1.80
N TRP A 147 1.30 -18.57 -1.00
CA TRP A 147 1.79 -18.89 0.32
C TRP A 147 2.58 -20.21 0.29
N SER A 148 3.84 -20.18 0.71
CA SER A 148 4.67 -21.37 0.86
C SER A 148 4.63 -21.89 2.29
N GLU A 149 4.06 -23.09 2.48
CA GLU A 149 4.08 -23.73 3.81
C GLU A 149 5.50 -24.18 4.21
N GLU A 150 6.37 -24.41 3.23
CA GLU A 150 7.78 -24.78 3.49
C GLU A 150 8.58 -23.57 3.98
N GLU A 151 8.46 -22.43 3.27
CA GLU A 151 9.18 -21.20 3.59
C GLU A 151 8.49 -20.40 4.71
N GLN A 152 7.18 -20.61 4.95
CA GLN A 152 6.32 -19.79 5.81
C GLN A 152 6.38 -18.30 5.41
N MET A 153 6.41 -18.04 4.11
CA MET A 153 6.53 -16.74 3.46
C MET A 153 5.77 -16.73 2.13
N CYS A 154 5.65 -15.56 1.53
CA CYS A 154 4.98 -15.39 0.24
C CYS A 154 5.95 -15.51 -0.93
N LEU A 155 5.54 -16.25 -1.97
CA LEU A 155 6.24 -16.37 -3.24
C LEU A 155 5.99 -15.14 -4.12
N GLU A 156 6.90 -14.87 -5.06
CA GLU A 156 6.88 -13.63 -5.85
C GLU A 156 5.99 -13.75 -7.09
N SER A 157 6.41 -14.49 -8.10
CA SER A 157 5.70 -14.57 -9.37
C SER A 157 5.77 -15.95 -9.99
N TRP A 158 4.80 -16.23 -10.86
CA TRP A 158 4.69 -17.45 -11.66
C TRP A 158 4.53 -17.10 -13.13
N ASP A 159 4.81 -18.07 -14.00
CA ASP A 159 4.40 -18.02 -15.39
C ASP A 159 2.85 -18.06 -15.53
N GLU A 160 2.35 -17.86 -16.75
CA GLU A 160 0.91 -17.85 -17.04
C GLU A 160 0.17 -19.08 -16.47
N ALA A 161 0.78 -20.27 -16.56
CA ALA A 161 0.17 -21.55 -16.21
C ALA A 161 0.38 -21.99 -14.75
N PHE A 162 1.02 -21.17 -13.92
CA PHE A 162 1.46 -21.55 -12.57
C PHE A 162 2.37 -22.78 -12.55
N SER A 163 3.17 -22.98 -13.61
CA SER A 163 4.06 -24.14 -13.75
C SER A 163 5.47 -23.90 -13.23
N LYS A 164 5.94 -22.65 -13.28
CA LYS A 164 7.27 -22.26 -12.81
C LYS A 164 7.21 -20.94 -12.03
N THR A 165 7.68 -20.99 -10.78
CA THR A 165 7.85 -19.78 -9.95
C THR A 165 9.22 -19.14 -10.17
N GLU A 166 9.31 -17.84 -9.88
CA GLU A 166 10.55 -17.06 -9.93
C GLU A 166 11.52 -17.46 -8.80
N GLU A 167 12.80 -17.52 -9.10
CA GLU A 167 13.88 -17.78 -8.11
C GLU A 167 14.29 -16.48 -7.38
N TYR A 168 13.33 -15.66 -7.02
CA TYR A 168 13.48 -14.37 -6.36
C TYR A 168 12.39 -14.24 -5.30
N ARG A 169 12.72 -13.58 -4.19
CA ARG A 169 11.79 -13.26 -3.11
C ARG A 169 11.85 -11.76 -2.87
N GLY A 170 10.67 -11.11 -2.87
CA GLY A 170 10.54 -9.66 -2.78
C GLY A 170 9.95 -9.18 -1.46
N GLY A 171 10.61 -8.20 -0.84
CA GLY A 171 10.10 -7.49 0.34
C GLY A 171 8.78 -6.77 0.04
N ASN A 172 8.67 -6.15 -1.14
CA ASN A 172 7.49 -5.39 -1.57
C ASN A 172 6.22 -6.28 -1.65
N ALA A 173 6.29 -7.44 -2.33
CA ALA A 173 5.13 -8.34 -2.41
C ALA A 173 4.73 -8.88 -1.04
N ASN A 174 5.71 -9.22 -0.18
CA ASN A 174 5.46 -9.70 1.17
C ASN A 174 4.88 -8.61 2.09
N MET A 175 5.27 -7.35 1.93
CA MET A 175 4.68 -6.22 2.65
C MET A 175 3.20 -6.06 2.35
N HIS A 176 2.83 -6.03 1.07
CA HIS A 176 1.42 -5.95 0.69
C HIS A 176 0.63 -7.22 0.99
N ALA A 177 1.30 -8.38 1.08
CA ALA A 177 0.67 -9.58 1.63
C ALA A 177 0.28 -9.37 3.10
N VAL A 178 1.14 -8.79 3.93
CA VAL A 178 0.82 -8.46 5.34
C VAL A 178 -0.39 -7.55 5.43
N GLU A 179 -0.45 -6.50 4.61
CA GLU A 179 -1.59 -5.59 4.58
C GLU A 179 -2.90 -6.32 4.20
N ALA A 180 -2.84 -7.14 3.16
CA ALA A 180 -3.99 -7.95 2.72
C ALA A 180 -4.40 -8.98 3.78
N PHE A 181 -3.45 -9.65 4.44
CA PHE A 181 -3.73 -10.62 5.49
C PHE A 181 -4.43 -9.99 6.70
N LEU A 182 -4.06 -8.77 7.07
CA LEU A 182 -4.70 -8.03 8.15
C LEU A 182 -6.17 -7.74 7.84
N ILE A 183 -6.52 -7.33 6.62
CA ILE A 183 -7.92 -7.11 6.24
C ILE A 183 -8.67 -8.43 6.12
N VAL A 184 -8.06 -9.49 5.57
CA VAL A 184 -8.69 -10.81 5.51
C VAL A 184 -8.95 -11.35 6.92
N TYR A 185 -7.99 -11.20 7.84
CA TYR A 185 -8.20 -11.52 9.26
C TYR A 185 -9.42 -10.79 9.82
N ASP A 186 -9.53 -9.50 9.56
CA ASP A 186 -10.59 -8.65 10.11
C ASP A 186 -11.98 -9.04 9.59
N VAL A 187 -12.11 -9.43 8.30
CA VAL A 187 -13.41 -9.84 7.70
C VAL A 187 -13.75 -11.33 7.86
N THR A 188 -12.76 -12.19 8.15
CA THR A 188 -12.98 -13.64 8.31
C THR A 188 -12.87 -14.12 9.74
N HIS A 189 -12.20 -13.37 10.60
CA HIS A 189 -11.81 -13.73 11.97
C HIS A 189 -10.94 -15.00 12.05
N ASP A 190 -10.35 -15.43 10.94
CA ASP A 190 -9.44 -16.58 10.91
C ASP A 190 -8.02 -16.14 11.30
N LYS A 191 -7.60 -16.57 12.48
CA LYS A 191 -6.32 -16.18 13.10
C LYS A 191 -5.10 -16.53 12.25
N LYS A 192 -5.19 -17.52 11.37
CA LYS A 192 -4.06 -17.90 10.51
C LYS A 192 -3.52 -16.73 9.70
N TRP A 193 -4.39 -15.78 9.27
CA TRP A 193 -3.98 -14.61 8.51
C TRP A 193 -3.16 -13.64 9.36
N LEU A 194 -3.56 -13.43 10.62
CA LEU A 194 -2.78 -12.63 11.56
C LEU A 194 -1.44 -13.31 11.87
N ASP A 195 -1.42 -14.62 12.08
CA ASP A 195 -0.19 -15.38 12.34
C ASP A 195 0.79 -15.30 11.17
N ARG A 196 0.29 -15.39 9.93
CA ARG A 196 1.09 -15.19 8.71
C ARG A 196 1.64 -13.75 8.62
N ALA A 197 0.83 -12.75 8.92
CA ALA A 197 1.27 -11.36 8.95
C ALA A 197 2.40 -11.14 9.95
N ILE A 198 2.29 -11.69 11.17
CA ILE A 198 3.34 -11.67 12.19
C ILE A 198 4.60 -12.38 11.70
N ARG A 199 4.44 -13.57 11.09
CA ARG A 199 5.57 -14.36 10.59
C ARG A 199 6.37 -13.59 9.53
N VAL A 200 5.70 -13.03 8.54
CA VAL A 200 6.35 -12.27 7.45
C VAL A 200 7.05 -11.03 8.01
N ALA A 201 6.39 -10.26 8.87
CA ALA A 201 7.00 -9.09 9.52
C ALA A 201 8.21 -9.46 10.37
N SER A 202 8.16 -10.59 11.11
CA SER A 202 9.30 -11.01 11.92
C SER A 202 10.54 -11.32 11.08
N VAL A 203 10.39 -12.02 9.96
CA VAL A 203 11.54 -12.37 9.09
C VAL A 203 12.16 -11.14 8.46
N ILE A 204 11.37 -10.32 7.79
CA ILE A 204 11.90 -9.20 7.01
C ILE A 204 12.37 -8.06 7.91
N ILE A 205 11.62 -7.75 8.97
CA ILE A 205 11.91 -6.57 9.79
C ILE A 205 12.70 -6.94 11.04
N HIS A 206 12.17 -7.84 11.87
CA HIS A 206 12.80 -8.13 13.17
C HIS A 206 14.14 -8.87 13.02
N ASP A 207 14.20 -9.90 12.15
CA ASP A 207 15.38 -10.72 11.97
C ASP A 207 16.41 -10.08 11.02
N VAL A 208 15.97 -9.37 9.96
CA VAL A 208 16.87 -8.83 8.93
C VAL A 208 17.07 -7.32 9.08
N ALA A 209 16.02 -6.50 8.93
CA ALA A 209 16.18 -5.04 8.87
C ALA A 209 16.69 -4.43 10.17
N ARG A 210 16.25 -4.94 11.33
CA ARG A 210 16.74 -4.51 12.65
C ARG A 210 18.27 -4.61 12.75
N ASN A 211 18.84 -5.68 12.21
CA ASN A 211 20.30 -5.92 12.20
C ASN A 211 21.05 -5.11 11.13
N ASN A 212 20.34 -4.46 10.21
CA ASN A 212 20.85 -3.57 9.17
C ASN A 212 20.48 -2.09 9.43
N HIS A 213 20.52 -1.62 10.67
CA HIS A 213 20.18 -0.25 11.06
C HIS A 213 18.77 0.19 10.63
N TYR A 214 17.83 -0.76 10.51
CA TYR A 214 16.47 -0.60 9.98
C TYR A 214 16.38 -0.17 8.51
N ARG A 215 17.45 -0.39 7.73
CA ARG A 215 17.41 -0.31 6.27
C ARG A 215 16.88 -1.63 5.73
N VAL A 216 15.63 -1.65 5.33
CA VAL A 216 14.96 -2.89 4.89
C VAL A 216 15.54 -3.35 3.56
N ASN A 217 15.95 -4.62 3.50
CA ASN A 217 16.30 -5.28 2.25
C ASN A 217 15.02 -5.56 1.44
N GLU A 218 15.04 -5.18 0.16
CA GLU A 218 13.90 -5.37 -0.75
C GLU A 218 13.99 -6.69 -1.51
N HIS A 219 15.21 -7.26 -1.64
CA HIS A 219 15.52 -8.35 -2.55
C HIS A 219 16.20 -9.49 -1.80
N PHE A 220 15.71 -10.71 -2.03
CA PHE A 220 16.21 -11.92 -1.39
C PHE A 220 16.28 -13.07 -2.40
N ASP A 221 17.15 -14.05 -2.12
CA ASP A 221 17.15 -15.35 -2.79
C ASP A 221 16.06 -16.30 -2.24
N THR A 222 16.00 -17.51 -2.76
CA THR A 222 15.02 -18.53 -2.34
C THR A 222 15.25 -19.08 -0.92
N GLN A 223 16.34 -18.73 -0.26
CA GLN A 223 16.63 -19.04 1.13
C GLN A 223 16.46 -17.83 2.05
N TRP A 224 15.90 -16.73 1.54
CA TRP A 224 15.70 -15.46 2.25
C TRP A 224 17.00 -14.76 2.66
N ASN A 225 18.12 -15.05 1.98
CA ASN A 225 19.34 -14.27 2.13
C ASN A 225 19.21 -12.95 1.36
N PRO A 226 19.55 -11.79 1.97
CA PRO A 226 19.51 -10.52 1.28
C PRO A 226 20.45 -10.47 0.05
N LEU A 227 19.96 -9.82 -1.02
CA LEU A 227 20.70 -9.56 -2.26
C LEU A 227 21.02 -8.06 -2.37
N PRO A 228 22.04 -7.53 -1.65
CA PRO A 228 22.27 -6.10 -1.51
C PRO A 228 22.63 -5.38 -2.81
N ASP A 229 23.19 -6.06 -3.78
CA ASP A 229 23.59 -5.49 -5.09
C ASP A 229 22.55 -5.71 -6.21
N TYR A 230 21.37 -6.22 -5.86
CA TYR A 230 20.32 -6.46 -6.85
C TYR A 230 19.93 -5.16 -7.57
N ASN A 231 19.84 -5.19 -8.91
CA ASN A 231 19.55 -4.03 -9.77
C ASN A 231 20.49 -2.82 -9.61
N LYS A 232 21.72 -2.99 -9.15
CA LYS A 232 22.70 -1.90 -9.02
C LYS A 232 22.96 -1.17 -10.34
N ASP A 233 22.87 -1.87 -11.47
CA ASP A 233 23.04 -1.31 -12.82
C ASP A 233 21.77 -0.62 -13.35
N ASN A 234 20.60 -0.83 -12.68
CA ASN A 234 19.34 -0.18 -12.99
C ASN A 234 18.67 0.34 -11.70
N PRO A 235 19.30 1.30 -11.00
CA PRO A 235 18.91 1.67 -9.64
C PRO A 235 17.52 2.29 -9.53
N ALA A 236 17.00 2.88 -10.61
CA ALA A 236 15.67 3.50 -10.67
C ALA A 236 14.58 2.56 -11.21
N HIS A 237 14.80 1.23 -11.17
CA HIS A 237 13.77 0.28 -11.58
C HIS A 237 12.50 0.47 -10.76
N ARG A 238 11.36 0.61 -11.45
CA ARG A 238 10.09 1.07 -10.86
C ARG A 238 9.59 0.26 -9.66
N PHE A 239 9.71 -1.07 -9.72
CA PHE A 239 9.22 -1.98 -8.67
C PHE A 239 10.33 -2.72 -7.91
N ARG A 240 11.56 -2.71 -8.43
CA ARG A 240 12.70 -3.43 -7.85
C ARG A 240 13.95 -2.54 -7.90
N ALA A 241 13.83 -1.35 -7.31
CA ALA A 241 14.92 -0.37 -7.25
C ALA A 241 16.10 -0.91 -6.46
N PHE A 242 17.32 -0.47 -6.78
CA PHE A 242 18.53 -0.80 -6.01
C PHE A 242 18.53 -0.10 -4.65
N GLY A 243 19.06 -0.77 -3.66
CA GLY A 243 19.20 -0.26 -2.29
C GLY A 243 17.94 -0.45 -1.47
N GLY A 244 17.79 0.34 -0.42
CA GLY A 244 16.61 0.35 0.41
C GLY A 244 15.63 1.44 -0.04
N THR A 245 14.34 1.17 0.05
CA THR A 245 13.25 2.10 -0.29
C THR A 245 12.64 2.64 1.00
N PRO A 246 13.00 3.84 1.46
CA PRO A 246 12.54 4.38 2.76
C PRO A 246 11.02 4.47 2.89
N GLY A 247 10.30 4.60 1.77
CA GLY A 247 8.85 4.51 1.74
C GLY A 247 8.34 3.17 2.25
N HIS A 248 8.96 2.06 1.86
CA HIS A 248 8.62 0.74 2.39
C HIS A 248 9.00 0.60 3.87
N TRP A 249 10.14 1.17 4.29
CA TRP A 249 10.52 1.09 5.71
C TRP A 249 9.43 1.66 6.61
N ILE A 250 8.95 2.85 6.24
CA ILE A 250 7.94 3.53 7.06
C ILE A 250 6.56 2.88 6.93
N GLU A 251 6.22 2.33 5.77
CA GLU A 251 4.99 1.55 5.56
C GLU A 251 5.00 0.25 6.40
N TRP A 252 6.10 -0.48 6.45
CA TRP A 252 6.30 -1.60 7.37
C TRP A 252 6.06 -1.19 8.83
N GLY A 253 6.56 -0.01 9.24
CA GLY A 253 6.30 0.54 10.57
C GLY A 253 4.80 0.67 10.86
N ARG A 254 4.00 1.16 9.92
CA ARG A 254 2.55 1.23 10.01
C ARG A 254 1.92 -0.16 10.14
N LEU A 255 2.28 -1.08 9.27
CA LEU A 255 1.71 -2.43 9.26
C LEU A 255 1.99 -3.20 10.57
N MET A 256 3.18 -3.04 11.14
CA MET A 256 3.50 -3.63 12.45
C MET A 256 2.62 -3.08 13.57
N LEU A 257 2.26 -1.80 13.51
CA LEU A 257 1.33 -1.21 14.49
C LEU A 257 -0.12 -1.66 14.25
N HIS A 258 -0.51 -1.96 13.01
CA HIS A 258 -1.80 -2.62 12.74
C HIS A 258 -1.83 -4.06 13.26
N ILE A 259 -0.72 -4.82 13.15
CA ILE A 259 -0.56 -6.14 13.82
C ILE A 259 -0.70 -5.98 15.34
N HIS A 260 -0.03 -4.98 15.92
CA HIS A 260 -0.11 -4.67 17.34
C HIS A 260 -1.57 -4.45 17.79
N ALA A 261 -2.30 -3.61 17.06
CA ALA A 261 -3.71 -3.34 17.35
C ALA A 261 -4.60 -4.59 17.20
N ALA A 262 -4.32 -5.46 16.23
CA ALA A 262 -5.02 -6.73 16.05
C ALA A 262 -4.87 -7.64 17.26
N LEU A 263 -3.67 -7.74 17.83
CA LEU A 263 -3.39 -8.53 19.02
C LEU A 263 -4.04 -7.93 20.26
N GLU A 264 -3.97 -6.60 20.46
CA GLU A 264 -4.65 -5.92 21.57
C GLU A 264 -6.17 -6.13 21.53
N ALA A 265 -6.79 -6.03 20.35
CA ALA A 265 -8.23 -6.28 20.17
C ALA A 265 -8.63 -7.71 20.55
N ARG A 266 -7.69 -8.67 20.51
CA ARG A 266 -7.86 -10.04 20.97
C ARG A 266 -7.55 -10.25 22.47
N CYS A 267 -7.19 -9.19 23.17
CA CYS A 267 -6.65 -9.28 24.53
C CYS A 267 -5.36 -10.14 24.62
N GLU A 268 -4.62 -10.25 23.53
CA GLU A 268 -3.29 -10.87 23.48
C GLU A 268 -2.23 -9.78 23.67
N GLN A 269 -1.17 -10.09 24.42
CA GLN A 269 -0.05 -9.15 24.61
C GLN A 269 0.79 -9.05 23.34
N PRO A 270 0.85 -7.89 22.66
CA PRO A 270 1.72 -7.74 21.49
C PRO A 270 3.19 -7.92 21.86
N PRO A 271 3.98 -8.64 21.06
CA PRO A 271 5.43 -8.69 21.23
C PRO A 271 6.05 -7.29 21.21
N ALA A 272 6.94 -6.99 22.16
CA ALA A 272 7.54 -5.65 22.29
C ALA A 272 8.26 -5.17 21.04
N TRP A 273 8.84 -6.10 20.26
CA TRP A 273 9.55 -5.78 19.04
C TRP A 273 8.67 -5.10 17.98
N LEU A 274 7.36 -5.34 17.94
CA LEU A 274 6.46 -4.67 16.99
C LEU A 274 6.54 -3.14 17.12
N LEU A 275 6.46 -2.62 18.34
CA LEU A 275 6.57 -1.19 18.59
C LEU A 275 8.01 -0.67 18.50
N GLU A 276 8.99 -1.44 18.97
CA GLU A 276 10.40 -1.07 18.95
C GLU A 276 10.88 -0.92 17.50
N ASP A 277 10.57 -1.92 16.65
CA ASP A 277 11.01 -1.93 15.26
C ASP A 277 10.24 -0.90 14.42
N ALA A 278 8.95 -0.67 14.69
CA ALA A 278 8.21 0.43 14.06
C ALA A 278 8.85 1.80 14.33
N LYS A 279 9.29 2.06 15.58
CA LYS A 279 10.06 3.26 15.94
C LYS A 279 11.41 3.31 15.23
N GLY A 280 12.09 2.16 15.14
CA GLY A 280 13.37 2.03 14.45
C GLY A 280 13.27 2.39 12.97
N LEU A 281 12.26 1.86 12.28
CA LEU A 281 11.98 2.15 10.87
C LEU A 281 11.62 3.61 10.63
N PHE A 282 10.79 4.20 11.50
CA PHE A 282 10.47 5.62 11.45
C PHE A 282 11.72 6.49 11.57
N ASN A 283 12.54 6.22 12.58
CA ASN A 283 13.77 6.98 12.82
C ASN A 283 14.79 6.79 11.69
N ALA A 284 14.90 5.60 11.11
CA ALA A 284 15.77 5.34 9.96
C ALA A 284 15.30 6.14 8.73
N THR A 285 14.00 6.18 8.46
CA THR A 285 13.44 6.99 7.36
C THR A 285 13.73 8.47 7.53
N VAL A 286 13.53 9.01 8.74
CA VAL A 286 13.82 10.43 9.02
C VAL A 286 15.32 10.72 8.89
N ARG A 287 16.17 9.85 9.43
CA ARG A 287 17.63 10.03 9.43
C ARG A 287 18.26 9.97 8.04
N ASP A 288 17.85 8.97 7.24
CA ASP A 288 18.54 8.63 5.99
C ASP A 288 17.85 9.21 4.75
N ALA A 289 16.55 9.51 4.83
CA ALA A 289 15.76 9.81 3.64
C ALA A 289 15.02 11.16 3.64
N TRP A 290 14.77 11.77 4.80
CA TRP A 290 14.17 13.09 4.83
C TRP A 290 15.24 14.17 4.59
N ALA A 291 15.11 14.90 3.48
CA ALA A 291 16.00 16.02 3.11
C ALA A 291 17.52 15.70 3.13
N PRO A 292 17.99 14.49 2.76
CA PRO A 292 19.41 14.11 2.90
C PRO A 292 20.34 14.88 1.95
N ASP A 293 19.79 15.53 0.95
CA ASP A 293 20.47 16.34 -0.08
C ASP A 293 20.22 17.84 0.07
N GLY A 294 19.61 18.27 1.19
CA GLY A 294 19.35 19.64 1.56
C GLY A 294 18.01 20.21 1.05
N ALA A 295 17.28 19.48 0.22
CA ALA A 295 15.92 19.83 -0.19
C ALA A 295 14.90 18.96 0.56
N ASP A 296 13.79 19.55 1.00
CA ASP A 296 12.71 18.82 1.68
C ASP A 296 12.17 17.66 0.81
N GLY A 297 11.62 16.67 1.48
CA GLY A 297 11.03 15.51 0.86
C GLY A 297 11.80 14.21 1.15
N ILE A 298 11.10 13.07 1.05
CA ILE A 298 11.69 11.74 1.22
C ILE A 298 12.23 11.28 -0.13
N VAL A 299 13.56 11.02 -0.21
CA VAL A 299 14.18 10.46 -1.42
C VAL A 299 13.68 9.05 -1.69
N TYR A 300 13.64 8.66 -2.97
CA TYR A 300 13.05 7.36 -3.35
C TYR A 300 13.86 6.17 -2.84
N THR A 301 15.20 6.16 -3.06
CA THR A 301 16.06 5.09 -2.53
C THR A 301 17.36 5.63 -1.94
N VAL A 302 17.92 4.84 -1.03
CA VAL A 302 19.24 5.06 -0.43
C VAL A 302 20.07 3.78 -0.53
N ASP A 303 21.40 3.92 -0.50
CA ASP A 303 22.31 2.77 -0.39
C ASP A 303 22.40 2.24 1.06
N TRP A 304 23.24 1.25 1.25
CA TRP A 304 23.40 0.59 2.56
C TRP A 304 24.19 1.42 3.58
N GLU A 305 24.83 2.53 3.16
CA GLU A 305 25.41 3.56 4.03
C GLU A 305 24.40 4.70 4.35
N GLY A 306 23.20 4.68 3.75
CA GLY A 306 22.17 5.70 3.94
C GLY A 306 22.35 6.92 3.04
N LYS A 307 23.12 6.81 1.95
CA LYS A 307 23.28 7.88 0.97
C LYS A 307 22.20 7.80 -0.11
N PRO A 308 21.65 8.93 -0.57
CA PRO A 308 20.66 8.94 -1.64
C PRO A 308 21.20 8.34 -2.93
N VAL A 309 20.44 7.41 -3.52
CA VAL A 309 20.71 6.81 -4.84
C VAL A 309 19.75 7.38 -5.88
N VAL A 310 18.44 7.18 -5.70
CA VAL A 310 17.39 7.79 -6.53
C VAL A 310 16.82 8.96 -5.75
N ARG A 311 17.14 10.18 -6.20
CA ARG A 311 16.85 11.41 -5.46
C ARG A 311 15.49 12.01 -5.74
N GLU A 312 14.71 11.39 -6.62
CA GLU A 312 13.33 11.75 -6.90
C GLU A 312 12.47 11.57 -5.63
N ARG A 313 11.47 12.46 -5.46
CA ARG A 313 10.49 12.42 -4.37
C ARG A 313 9.19 11.87 -4.93
N VAL A 314 8.99 10.57 -4.80
CA VAL A 314 7.72 9.93 -5.16
C VAL A 314 6.70 10.20 -4.05
N ARG A 315 5.44 10.43 -4.38
CA ARG A 315 4.41 10.87 -3.40
C ARG A 315 4.08 9.83 -2.33
N TRP A 316 4.08 8.52 -2.68
CA TRP A 316 3.60 7.50 -1.76
C TRP A 316 4.47 7.33 -0.49
N PRO A 317 5.81 7.48 -0.49
CA PRO A 317 6.60 7.40 0.73
C PRO A 317 6.18 8.39 1.82
N ILE A 318 5.94 9.65 1.46
CA ILE A 318 5.54 10.65 2.45
C ILE A 318 4.10 10.47 2.92
N VAL A 319 3.24 9.95 2.06
CA VAL A 319 1.86 9.58 2.40
C VAL A 319 1.84 8.47 3.45
N GLU A 320 2.64 7.42 3.26
CA GLU A 320 2.78 6.33 4.24
C GLU A 320 3.43 6.83 5.53
N ALA A 321 4.39 7.76 5.44
CA ALA A 321 5.00 8.37 6.60
C ALA A 321 3.98 9.09 7.50
N MET A 322 3.01 9.79 6.92
CA MET A 322 1.94 10.44 7.68
C MET A 322 1.04 9.42 8.38
N GLY A 323 0.69 8.32 7.73
CA GLY A 323 -0.06 7.22 8.34
C GLY A 323 0.68 6.58 9.52
N THR A 324 1.99 6.33 9.35
CA THR A 324 2.85 5.76 10.40
C THR A 324 3.03 6.71 11.58
N ALA A 325 3.17 8.02 11.32
CA ALA A 325 3.27 9.02 12.37
C ALA A 325 2.01 9.03 13.26
N TYR A 326 0.82 8.96 12.64
CA TYR A 326 -0.43 8.85 13.41
C TYR A 326 -0.50 7.56 14.22
N ALA A 327 -0.13 6.42 13.62
CA ALA A 327 -0.15 5.12 14.30
C ALA A 327 0.80 5.10 15.52
N LEU A 328 2.03 5.61 15.36
CA LEU A 328 3.00 5.76 16.45
C LEU A 328 2.50 6.71 17.54
N TYR A 329 1.91 7.85 17.16
CA TYR A 329 1.30 8.76 18.12
C TYR A 329 0.18 8.07 18.92
N THR A 330 -0.66 7.29 18.26
CA THR A 330 -1.79 6.60 18.91
C THR A 330 -1.31 5.61 19.98
N VAL A 331 -0.24 4.85 19.70
CA VAL A 331 0.30 3.86 20.63
C VAL A 331 1.15 4.49 21.73
N THR A 332 1.90 5.57 21.43
CA THR A 332 2.90 6.11 22.36
C THR A 332 2.48 7.38 23.07
N GLY A 333 1.57 8.16 22.52
CA GLY A 333 1.25 9.51 22.97
C GLY A 333 2.35 10.55 22.71
N ASP A 334 3.45 10.19 22.05
CA ASP A 334 4.58 11.09 21.84
C ASP A 334 4.30 12.11 20.74
N ARG A 335 4.36 13.38 21.10
CA ARG A 335 4.04 14.50 20.22
C ARG A 335 5.03 14.74 19.10
N GLN A 336 6.21 14.13 19.14
CA GLN A 336 7.16 14.24 18.02
C GLN A 336 6.56 13.75 16.71
N TYR A 337 5.74 12.69 16.76
CA TYR A 337 5.07 12.13 15.58
C TYR A 337 4.04 13.08 14.99
N GLU A 338 3.30 13.82 15.83
CA GLU A 338 2.39 14.87 15.36
C GLU A 338 3.17 16.04 14.71
N THR A 339 4.35 16.37 15.22
CA THR A 339 5.21 17.41 14.63
C THR A 339 5.69 17.01 13.23
N TRP A 340 6.14 15.76 13.06
CA TRP A 340 6.51 15.24 11.74
C TRP A 340 5.33 15.19 10.78
N TYR A 341 4.18 14.74 11.23
CA TYR A 341 2.94 14.73 10.44
C TYR A 341 2.60 16.13 9.91
N GLN A 342 2.69 17.18 10.74
CA GLN A 342 2.46 18.56 10.34
C GLN A 342 3.49 19.03 9.30
N THR A 343 4.77 18.76 9.54
CA THR A 343 5.86 19.08 8.61
C THR A 343 5.63 18.45 7.23
N TRP A 344 5.21 17.20 7.20
CA TRP A 344 4.97 16.47 5.96
C TRP A 344 3.71 16.96 5.22
N TRP A 345 2.66 17.36 5.94
CA TRP A 345 1.51 18.01 5.31
C TRP A 345 1.89 19.36 4.69
N ASP A 346 2.64 20.18 5.39
CA ASP A 346 3.12 21.47 4.85
C ASP A 346 3.94 21.27 3.56
N TYR A 347 4.78 20.24 3.52
CA TYR A 347 5.49 19.83 2.31
C TYR A 347 4.53 19.38 1.19
N CYS A 348 3.57 18.53 1.48
CA CYS A 348 2.64 18.02 0.48
C CYS A 348 1.79 19.13 -0.13
N ILE A 349 1.28 20.06 0.68
CA ILE A 349 0.51 21.23 0.23
C ILE A 349 1.36 22.11 -0.69
N LYS A 350 2.64 22.29 -0.35
CA LYS A 350 3.54 23.16 -1.09
C LYS A 350 3.97 22.60 -2.44
N TYR A 351 4.20 21.28 -2.53
CA TYR A 351 4.89 20.68 -3.67
C TYR A 351 4.13 19.58 -4.39
N LEU A 352 3.33 18.78 -3.67
CA LEU A 352 2.72 17.57 -4.24
C LEU A 352 1.26 17.74 -4.66
N MET A 353 0.47 18.56 -3.96
CA MET A 353 -0.95 18.73 -4.28
C MET A 353 -1.13 19.48 -5.59
N ASP A 354 -1.84 18.87 -6.55
CA ASP A 354 -2.18 19.50 -7.83
C ASP A 354 -3.61 20.04 -7.78
N TYR A 355 -3.73 21.34 -7.57
CA TYR A 355 -5.03 22.01 -7.50
C TYR A 355 -5.63 22.31 -8.88
N GLU A 356 -4.82 22.32 -9.93
CA GLU A 356 -5.27 22.59 -11.30
C GLU A 356 -5.88 21.36 -11.96
N ASN A 357 -5.17 20.20 -11.90
CA ASN A 357 -5.58 18.99 -12.60
C ASN A 357 -6.18 17.92 -11.67
N GLY A 358 -6.23 18.20 -10.36
CA GLY A 358 -6.74 17.27 -9.34
C GLY A 358 -5.71 16.25 -8.86
N SER A 359 -6.01 15.60 -7.72
CA SER A 359 -5.11 14.65 -7.06
C SER A 359 -3.75 15.29 -6.71
N TRP A 360 -2.68 14.49 -6.69
CA TRP A 360 -1.33 14.92 -6.33
C TRP A 360 -0.34 14.49 -7.41
N TRP A 361 0.71 15.28 -7.62
CA TRP A 361 1.82 14.89 -8.49
C TRP A 361 2.42 13.57 -8.00
N GLN A 362 2.74 12.70 -8.94
CA GLN A 362 3.29 11.38 -8.60
C GLN A 362 4.75 11.47 -8.18
N GLU A 363 5.50 12.38 -8.81
CA GLU A 363 6.93 12.45 -8.66
C GLU A 363 7.45 13.88 -8.83
N LEU A 364 8.40 14.23 -7.96
CA LEU A 364 9.20 15.45 -8.05
C LEU A 364 10.68 15.10 -8.18
N ASP A 365 11.45 15.95 -8.82
CA ASP A 365 12.91 15.84 -8.88
C ASP A 365 13.60 16.28 -7.58
N ALA A 366 14.93 16.30 -7.57
CA ALA A 366 15.72 16.72 -6.42
C ALA A 366 15.51 18.20 -6.02
N ASP A 367 14.99 19.02 -6.92
CA ASP A 367 14.66 20.43 -6.69
C ASP A 367 13.16 20.65 -6.38
N ASN A 368 12.42 19.58 -6.14
CA ASN A 368 10.96 19.59 -5.92
C ASN A 368 10.15 20.11 -7.12
N LYS A 369 10.63 19.91 -8.35
CA LYS A 369 9.88 20.18 -9.58
C LYS A 369 9.25 18.91 -10.11
N VAL A 370 8.07 19.00 -10.71
CA VAL A 370 7.36 17.85 -11.28
C VAL A 370 8.21 17.16 -12.33
N THR A 371 8.36 15.83 -12.23
CA THR A 371 9.09 14.98 -13.17
C THR A 371 8.37 13.64 -13.39
N THR A 372 8.85 12.84 -14.34
CA THR A 372 8.30 11.51 -14.67
C THR A 372 9.42 10.51 -14.93
N LYS A 373 10.53 10.65 -14.21
CA LYS A 373 11.74 9.86 -14.46
C LYS A 373 11.60 8.39 -14.04
N VAL A 374 10.96 8.15 -12.88
CA VAL A 374 10.67 6.81 -12.37
C VAL A 374 9.22 6.45 -12.64
N TRP A 375 8.30 7.35 -12.31
CA TRP A 375 6.87 7.14 -12.43
C TRP A 375 6.21 8.20 -13.29
N ASP A 376 5.35 7.78 -14.22
CA ASP A 376 4.59 8.67 -15.09
C ASP A 376 3.09 8.60 -14.77
N GLY A 377 2.47 9.77 -14.70
CA GLY A 377 1.03 9.91 -14.43
C GLY A 377 0.66 9.79 -12.96
N LYS A 378 -0.65 9.73 -12.70
CA LYS A 378 -1.28 9.63 -11.38
C LYS A 378 -2.09 8.34 -11.31
N GLN A 379 -1.42 7.20 -11.39
CA GLN A 379 -1.93 5.85 -11.70
C GLN A 379 -3.18 5.46 -10.92
N ASP A 380 -3.20 5.75 -9.63
CA ASP A 380 -4.29 5.47 -8.69
C ASP A 380 -4.29 6.47 -7.53
N ILE A 381 -5.25 6.32 -6.62
CA ILE A 381 -5.38 7.15 -5.42
C ILE A 381 -5.26 6.35 -4.11
N TYR A 382 -4.78 5.10 -4.20
CA TYR A 382 -4.72 4.17 -3.08
C TYR A 382 -3.92 4.70 -1.88
N HIS A 383 -2.64 5.04 -2.08
CA HIS A 383 -1.83 5.57 -0.99
C HIS A 383 -2.38 6.90 -0.44
N LEU A 384 -2.95 7.75 -1.31
CA LEU A 384 -3.53 9.03 -0.87
C LEU A 384 -4.67 8.84 0.13
N LEU A 385 -5.44 7.76 -0.02
CA LEU A 385 -6.50 7.41 0.93
C LEU A 385 -5.94 7.17 2.35
N HIS A 386 -4.76 6.56 2.47
CA HIS A 386 -4.17 6.20 3.75
C HIS A 386 -3.90 7.44 4.62
N CYS A 387 -3.22 8.47 4.10
CA CYS A 387 -2.92 9.66 4.90
C CYS A 387 -4.16 10.50 5.28
N GLN A 388 -5.28 10.28 4.60
CA GLN A 388 -6.51 11.04 4.80
C GLN A 388 -7.52 10.32 5.71
N VAL A 389 -7.54 8.99 5.70
CA VAL A 389 -8.54 8.20 6.44
C VAL A 389 -7.95 7.55 7.69
N ILE A 390 -6.71 7.05 7.65
CA ILE A 390 -6.05 6.45 8.82
C ILE A 390 -6.06 7.40 10.04
N PRO A 391 -5.75 8.71 9.91
CA PRO A 391 -5.79 9.63 11.05
C PRO A 391 -7.19 9.91 11.62
N ARG A 392 -8.23 9.42 10.95
CA ARG A 392 -9.63 9.62 11.33
C ARG A 392 -10.28 8.40 11.97
N ILE A 393 -9.56 7.28 12.08
CA ILE A 393 -10.04 6.05 12.73
C ILE A 393 -9.15 5.67 13.91
N PRO A 394 -9.62 4.90 14.88
CA PRO A 394 -8.74 4.21 15.81
C PRO A 394 -7.80 3.26 15.05
N LEU A 395 -6.64 2.99 15.63
CA LEU A 395 -5.74 2.01 15.02
C LEU A 395 -6.43 0.63 15.00
N ALA A 396 -6.55 0.05 13.83
CA ALA A 396 -7.29 -1.18 13.55
C ALA A 396 -6.54 -2.05 12.54
N PRO A 397 -6.80 -3.36 12.44
CA PRO A 397 -6.13 -4.25 11.48
C PRO A 397 -6.35 -3.83 10.04
N GLY A 398 -7.60 -3.50 9.67
CA GLY A 398 -8.00 -3.16 8.31
C GLY A 398 -8.73 -1.83 8.20
N LEU A 399 -8.39 -1.03 7.17
CA LEU A 399 -9.00 0.28 6.94
C LEU A 399 -10.49 0.16 6.58
N ALA A 400 -10.84 -0.66 5.57
CA ALA A 400 -12.21 -0.81 5.11
C ALA A 400 -13.14 -1.39 6.18
N PRO A 401 -12.77 -2.46 6.93
CA PRO A 401 -13.57 -2.96 8.05
C PRO A 401 -13.79 -1.91 9.15
N ALA A 402 -12.75 -1.16 9.51
CA ALA A 402 -12.87 -0.12 10.55
C ALA A 402 -13.86 0.98 10.15
N VAL A 403 -13.82 1.46 8.91
CA VAL A 403 -14.78 2.44 8.41
C VAL A 403 -16.19 1.85 8.34
N ALA A 404 -16.35 0.61 7.86
CA ALA A 404 -17.65 -0.07 7.79
C ALA A 404 -18.25 -0.34 9.18
N ALA A 405 -17.42 -0.52 10.20
CA ALA A 405 -17.85 -0.64 11.59
C ALA A 405 -18.25 0.72 12.23
N GLY A 406 -18.22 1.82 11.49
CA GLY A 406 -18.61 3.15 11.98
C GLY A 406 -17.55 3.82 12.84
N LEU A 407 -16.29 3.43 12.71
CA LEU A 407 -15.20 3.98 13.55
C LEU A 407 -14.62 5.30 13.02
N LEU A 408 -15.13 5.82 11.90
CA LEU A 408 -14.68 7.08 11.33
C LEU A 408 -15.00 8.25 12.28
N ASP A 409 -13.99 9.08 12.56
CA ASP A 409 -14.09 10.30 13.38
C ASP A 409 -14.54 10.13 14.85
N ILE A 410 -14.62 8.91 15.37
CA ILE A 410 -15.10 8.67 16.75
C ILE A 410 -14.18 9.27 17.82
N ASN A 411 -12.91 9.50 17.51
CA ASN A 411 -11.94 10.11 18.43
C ASN A 411 -11.87 11.64 18.31
N ALA A 412 -12.56 12.25 17.34
CA ALA A 412 -12.48 13.68 17.09
C ALA A 412 -13.25 14.49 18.16
N LYS A 413 -12.63 15.59 18.62
CA LYS A 413 -13.17 16.50 19.65
C LYS A 413 -13.18 17.95 19.15
#